data_ae830530c76c9b8d94ddff922b0eba09
#
_entry.id   ae830530c76c9b8d94ddff922b0eba09
#
_cell.length_a   1.000
_cell.length_b   1.000
_cell.length_c   1.000
_cell.angle_alpha   90.00
_cell.angle_beta   90.00
_cell.angle_gamma   90.00
#
_symmetry.space_group_name_H-M   'P 1'
#
loop_
_entity.id
_entity.type
_entity.pdbx_description
1 polymer ?
#
loop_
_entity_poly.entity_id
_entity_poly.type
_entity_poly.pdbx_seq_one_letter_code
_entity_poly.pdbx_strand_id
1 'polypeptide(L)'
;MNFVIHRNITVITGDSGSGKTVLIDLIHDYGRYGADSGVFLSCDCPCKVIDSEDWERQVEETTGSIIFIDEGNRFLISKKFAQLVQGSDNYFVLATREKLPALPYSVSEIYGFRKSGKFHDAKQKYNEIYHLYGEISEEKNINPKLVITEDSNSGFEFFNEMSRQKGGL
;
A
#
# COMPACT_ATOMS: atom_id res chain seq x y z
N MET A 1 -10.14 -9.94 7.60
CA MET A 1 -8.85 -9.29 7.29
C MET A 1 -8.61 -8.19 8.30
N ASN A 2 -7.40 -8.00 8.77
CA ASN A 2 -7.05 -6.92 9.71
C ASN A 2 -5.68 -6.38 9.34
N PHE A 3 -5.52 -5.05 9.28
CA PHE A 3 -4.24 -4.38 9.06
C PHE A 3 -4.30 -2.96 9.65
N VAL A 4 -3.14 -2.38 9.89
CA VAL A 4 -3.00 -1.04 10.48
C VAL A 4 -2.40 -0.11 9.43
N ILE A 5 -2.97 1.08 9.30
CA ILE A 5 -2.46 2.15 8.45
C ILE A 5 -1.62 3.06 9.33
N HIS A 6 -0.31 3.14 9.08
CA HIS A 6 0.61 3.92 9.90
C HIS A 6 0.90 5.31 9.32
N ARG A 7 0.69 5.49 8.02
CA ARG A 7 1.00 6.72 7.29
C ARG A 7 -0.15 7.13 6.39
N ASN A 8 -0.13 8.38 5.93
CA ASN A 8 -1.17 8.93 5.06
C ASN A 8 -1.28 8.25 3.68
N ILE A 9 -0.28 7.51 3.24
CA ILE A 9 -0.32 6.76 1.97
C ILE A 9 0.09 5.31 2.22
N THR A 10 -0.79 4.39 1.90
CA THR A 10 -0.58 2.94 1.90
C THR A 10 -0.79 2.42 0.48
N VAL A 11 0.14 1.64 -0.02
CA VAL A 11 0.05 1.03 -1.35
C VAL A 11 -0.20 -0.46 -1.21
N ILE A 12 -1.24 -0.96 -1.86
CA ILE A 12 -1.52 -2.39 -1.95
C ILE A 12 -1.21 -2.85 -3.38
N THR A 13 -0.20 -3.68 -3.51
CA THR A 13 0.22 -4.21 -4.81
C THR A 13 0.11 -5.74 -4.86
N GLY A 14 0.28 -6.32 -6.03
CA GLY A 14 0.24 -7.76 -6.25
C GLY A 14 -0.43 -8.11 -7.56
N ASP A 15 -0.36 -9.40 -7.93
CA ASP A 15 -0.84 -9.92 -9.20
C ASP A 15 -2.36 -9.75 -9.40
N SER A 16 -2.79 -9.89 -10.63
CA SER A 16 -4.21 -9.94 -10.97
C SER A 16 -4.87 -11.12 -10.23
N GLY A 17 -6.08 -10.89 -9.72
CA GLY A 17 -6.81 -11.90 -8.95
C GLY A 17 -6.32 -12.11 -7.52
N SER A 18 -5.42 -11.27 -7.00
CA SER A 18 -4.97 -11.35 -5.60
C SER A 18 -6.05 -10.95 -4.58
N GLY A 19 -7.09 -10.21 -5.00
CA GLY A 19 -8.21 -9.79 -4.16
C GLY A 19 -8.23 -8.29 -3.82
N LYS A 20 -7.39 -7.47 -4.44
CA LYS A 20 -7.37 -6.00 -4.23
C LYS A 20 -8.72 -5.36 -4.53
N THR A 21 -9.22 -5.56 -5.75
CA THR A 21 -10.54 -5.07 -6.19
C THR A 21 -11.65 -5.58 -5.28
N VAL A 22 -11.63 -6.88 -4.91
CA VAL A 22 -12.63 -7.43 -4.00
C VAL A 22 -12.65 -6.72 -2.65
N LEU A 23 -11.49 -6.36 -2.09
CA LEU A 23 -11.45 -5.57 -0.86
C LEU A 23 -12.14 -4.22 -1.04
N ILE A 24 -11.85 -3.53 -2.14
CA ILE A 24 -12.41 -2.19 -2.42
C ILE A 24 -13.92 -2.28 -2.67
N ASP A 25 -14.37 -3.30 -3.43
CA ASP A 25 -15.80 -3.55 -3.66
C ASP A 25 -16.56 -3.78 -2.35
N LEU A 26 -16.00 -4.58 -1.43
CA LEU A 26 -16.62 -4.80 -0.11
C LEU A 26 -16.74 -3.51 0.71
N ILE A 27 -15.75 -2.63 0.66
CA ILE A 27 -15.80 -1.32 1.34
C ILE A 27 -16.83 -0.41 0.67
N HIS A 28 -16.89 -0.43 -0.65
CA HIS A 28 -17.88 0.33 -1.42
C HIS A 28 -19.31 -0.13 -1.08
N ASP A 29 -19.55 -1.44 -1.06
CA ASP A 29 -20.84 -2.01 -0.71
C ASP A 29 -21.26 -1.67 0.73
N TYR A 30 -20.31 -1.74 1.67
CA TYR A 30 -20.57 -1.30 3.03
C TYR A 30 -20.93 0.20 3.10
N GLY A 31 -20.23 1.05 2.35
CA GLY A 31 -20.53 2.48 2.26
C GLY A 31 -21.94 2.78 1.73
N ARG A 32 -22.46 1.94 0.81
CA ARG A 32 -23.79 2.11 0.23
C ARG A 32 -24.92 1.50 1.04
N TYR A 33 -24.71 0.35 1.63
CA TYR A 33 -25.77 -0.49 2.22
C TYR A 33 -25.57 -0.71 3.72
N GLY A 34 -24.46 -0.26 4.31
CA GLY A 34 -24.16 -0.48 5.72
C GLY A 34 -24.18 -1.96 6.11
N ALA A 35 -24.87 -2.28 7.19
CA ALA A 35 -24.99 -3.66 7.67
C ALA A 35 -25.76 -4.59 6.69
N ASP A 36 -26.61 -4.05 5.84
CA ASP A 36 -27.38 -4.82 4.85
C ASP A 36 -26.50 -5.35 3.71
N SER A 37 -25.28 -4.85 3.56
CA SER A 37 -24.28 -5.38 2.62
C SER A 37 -23.79 -6.79 2.96
N GLY A 38 -24.02 -7.25 4.20
CA GLY A 38 -23.42 -8.46 4.75
C GLY A 38 -21.94 -8.36 5.05
N VAL A 39 -21.35 -7.17 4.90
CA VAL A 39 -19.95 -6.86 5.22
C VAL A 39 -19.86 -6.35 6.66
N PHE A 40 -18.93 -6.88 7.42
CA PHE A 40 -18.57 -6.32 8.72
C PHE A 40 -17.28 -5.48 8.57
N LEU A 41 -17.42 -4.18 8.72
CA LEU A 41 -16.32 -3.21 8.71
C LEU A 41 -16.21 -2.57 10.09
N SER A 42 -15.03 -2.68 10.71
CA SER A 42 -14.69 -1.97 11.94
C SER A 42 -13.44 -1.13 11.68
N CYS A 43 -13.56 0.17 11.87
CA CYS A 43 -12.50 1.13 11.62
C CYS A 43 -12.64 2.33 12.54
N ASP A 44 -11.52 2.96 12.93
CA ASP A 44 -11.50 4.15 13.78
C ASP A 44 -11.92 5.43 13.03
N CYS A 45 -11.87 5.42 11.71
CA CYS A 45 -12.29 6.53 10.86
C CYS A 45 -13.27 6.05 9.77
N PRO A 46 -14.06 6.95 9.18
CA PRO A 46 -14.89 6.62 8.04
C PRO A 46 -14.07 6.09 6.86
N CYS A 47 -14.62 5.11 6.15
CA CYS A 47 -14.01 4.56 4.93
C CYS A 47 -14.84 4.99 3.71
N LYS A 48 -14.16 5.41 2.65
CA LYS A 48 -14.79 5.85 1.40
C LYS A 48 -14.02 5.29 0.20
N VAL A 49 -14.73 4.89 -0.83
CA VAL A 49 -14.13 4.53 -2.12
C VAL A 49 -14.33 5.69 -3.10
N ILE A 50 -13.28 6.04 -3.82
CA ILE A 50 -13.31 7.05 -4.90
C ILE A 50 -12.89 6.37 -6.21
N ASP A 51 -13.78 6.39 -7.20
CA ASP A 51 -13.62 5.70 -8.50
C ASP A 51 -14.19 6.49 -9.69
N SER A 52 -14.53 7.76 -9.51
CA SER A 52 -15.30 8.54 -10.48
C SER A 52 -14.49 9.67 -11.13
N GLU A 53 -15.04 10.24 -12.21
CA GLU A 53 -14.50 11.43 -12.87
C GLU A 53 -14.45 12.66 -11.95
N ASP A 54 -15.32 12.72 -10.92
CA ASP A 54 -15.39 13.80 -9.92
C ASP A 54 -14.42 13.59 -8.74
N TRP A 55 -13.40 12.76 -8.89
CA TRP A 55 -12.49 12.37 -7.81
C TRP A 55 -11.87 13.57 -7.08
N GLU A 56 -11.55 14.65 -7.79
CA GLU A 56 -10.95 15.86 -7.19
C GLU A 56 -11.85 16.45 -6.12
N ARG A 57 -13.10 16.74 -6.51
CA ARG A 57 -14.11 17.28 -5.58
C ARG A 57 -14.34 16.32 -4.42
N GLN A 58 -14.42 15.02 -4.70
CA GLN A 58 -14.64 14.02 -3.65
C GLN A 58 -13.50 13.96 -2.64
N VAL A 59 -12.23 14.12 -3.08
CA VAL A 59 -11.07 14.19 -2.17
C VAL A 59 -11.11 15.48 -1.37
N GLU A 60 -11.40 16.64 -2.00
CA GLU A 60 -11.47 17.94 -1.33
C GLU A 60 -12.60 18.04 -0.29
N GLU A 61 -13.74 17.42 -0.56
CA GLU A 61 -14.89 17.39 0.35
C GLU A 61 -14.78 16.35 1.47
N THR A 62 -13.78 15.46 1.41
CA THR A 62 -13.58 14.37 2.38
C THR A 62 -12.49 14.75 3.37
N THR A 63 -12.76 14.60 4.67
CA THR A 63 -11.81 14.90 5.75
C THR A 63 -11.75 13.76 6.76
N GLY A 64 -10.58 13.53 7.37
CA GLY A 64 -10.40 12.59 8.48
C GLY A 64 -10.82 11.15 8.16
N SER A 65 -10.73 10.73 6.90
CA SER A 65 -11.25 9.47 6.40
C SER A 65 -10.17 8.60 5.79
N ILE A 66 -10.45 7.32 5.62
CA ILE A 66 -9.63 6.42 4.81
C ILE A 66 -10.26 6.33 3.42
N ILE A 67 -9.53 6.81 2.42
CA ILE A 67 -9.94 6.83 1.02
C ILE A 67 -9.28 5.66 0.31
N PHE A 68 -10.11 4.77 -0.25
CA PHE A 68 -9.68 3.63 -1.05
C PHE A 68 -9.83 3.95 -2.53
N ILE A 69 -8.81 3.63 -3.33
CA ILE A 69 -8.79 3.85 -4.78
C ILE A 69 -8.24 2.60 -5.45
N ASP A 70 -9.02 2.04 -6.39
CA ASP A 70 -8.63 0.83 -7.12
C ASP A 70 -7.73 1.14 -8.33
N GLU A 71 -7.04 0.08 -8.80
CA GLU A 71 -6.26 0.15 -10.03
C GLU A 71 -7.17 0.49 -11.23
N GLY A 72 -6.58 1.15 -12.24
CA GLY A 72 -7.33 1.63 -13.40
C GLY A 72 -7.73 3.10 -13.33
N ASN A 73 -7.67 3.71 -12.17
CA ASN A 73 -7.88 5.14 -12.01
C ASN A 73 -6.63 5.92 -12.44
N ARG A 74 -6.64 6.43 -13.69
CA ARG A 74 -5.48 7.12 -14.31
C ARG A 74 -5.02 8.37 -13.54
N PHE A 75 -5.88 8.96 -12.74
CA PHE A 75 -5.51 10.12 -11.94
C PHE A 75 -4.47 9.81 -10.85
N LEU A 76 -4.31 8.56 -10.43
CA LEU A 76 -3.31 8.15 -9.42
C LEU A 76 -1.87 8.58 -9.75
N ILE A 77 -1.52 8.60 -11.05
CA ILE A 77 -0.19 9.01 -11.53
C ILE A 77 -0.06 10.51 -11.79
N SER A 78 -1.15 11.28 -11.61
CA SER A 78 -1.16 12.71 -11.92
C SER A 78 -0.50 13.54 -10.83
N LYS A 79 0.17 14.63 -11.23
CA LYS A 79 0.73 15.61 -10.29
C LYS A 79 -0.37 16.26 -9.43
N LYS A 80 -1.56 16.45 -9.98
CA LYS A 80 -2.68 17.06 -9.28
C LYS A 80 -3.15 16.19 -8.13
N PHE A 81 -3.27 14.88 -8.34
CA PHE A 81 -3.58 13.93 -7.27
C PHE A 81 -2.52 13.97 -6.17
N ALA A 82 -1.24 13.97 -6.54
CA ALA A 82 -0.15 14.04 -5.56
C ALA A 82 -0.20 15.33 -4.71
N GLN A 83 -0.57 16.47 -5.29
CA GLN A 83 -0.76 17.73 -4.57
C GLN A 83 -1.92 17.68 -3.59
N LEU A 84 -3.07 17.12 -3.99
CA LEU A 84 -4.23 16.96 -3.13
C LEU A 84 -3.95 16.03 -1.95
N VAL A 85 -3.28 14.90 -2.20
CA VAL A 85 -2.88 13.95 -1.15
C VAL A 85 -1.95 14.60 -0.12
N GLN A 86 -0.99 15.41 -0.56
CA GLN A 86 -0.05 16.10 0.34
C GLN A 86 -0.73 17.17 1.21
N GLY A 87 -1.79 17.79 0.73
CA GLY A 87 -2.56 18.81 1.44
C GLY A 87 -3.73 18.28 2.27
N SER A 88 -3.97 16.97 2.26
CA SER A 88 -5.13 16.32 2.86
C SER A 88 -4.82 15.74 4.24
N ASP A 89 -5.79 15.76 5.14
CA ASP A 89 -5.80 15.07 6.43
C ASP A 89 -6.34 13.64 6.35
N ASN A 90 -6.61 13.16 5.13
CA ASN A 90 -7.09 11.80 4.89
C ASN A 90 -5.93 10.80 4.80
N TYR A 91 -6.28 9.54 4.99
CA TYR A 91 -5.44 8.39 4.69
C TYR A 91 -5.83 7.81 3.34
N PHE A 92 -4.86 7.46 2.51
CA PHE A 92 -5.09 6.92 1.18
C PHE A 92 -4.59 5.49 1.08
N VAL A 93 -5.46 4.57 0.69
CA VAL A 93 -5.13 3.17 0.39
C VAL A 93 -5.28 2.97 -1.11
N LEU A 94 -4.14 2.85 -1.79
CA LEU A 94 -4.05 2.81 -3.25
C LEU A 94 -3.78 1.37 -3.70
N ALA A 95 -4.76 0.72 -4.32
CA ALA A 95 -4.55 -0.58 -4.94
C ALA A 95 -4.03 -0.38 -6.36
N THR A 96 -2.75 -0.72 -6.59
CA THR A 96 -2.15 -0.52 -7.92
C THR A 96 -0.94 -1.43 -8.12
N ARG A 97 -0.63 -1.70 -9.40
CA ARG A 97 0.63 -2.32 -9.84
C ARG A 97 1.57 -1.30 -10.45
N GLU A 98 1.09 -0.11 -10.69
CA GLU A 98 1.88 0.96 -11.32
C GLU A 98 2.75 1.66 -10.28
N LYS A 99 3.90 2.15 -10.74
CA LYS A 99 4.75 3.03 -9.94
C LYS A 99 4.07 4.39 -9.80
N LEU A 100 4.09 4.95 -8.60
CA LEU A 100 3.50 6.24 -8.27
C LEU A 100 4.61 7.28 -7.97
N PRO A 101 5.41 7.70 -8.96
CA PRO A 101 6.63 8.49 -8.72
C PRO A 101 6.34 9.90 -8.17
N ALA A 102 5.13 10.40 -8.33
CA ALA A 102 4.73 11.71 -7.81
C ALA A 102 4.29 11.68 -6.34
N LEU A 103 4.05 10.50 -5.77
CA LEU A 103 3.56 10.33 -4.40
C LEU A 103 4.70 9.96 -3.45
N PRO A 104 4.86 10.66 -2.30
CA PRO A 104 5.91 10.38 -1.32
C PRO A 104 5.49 9.28 -0.33
N TYR A 105 5.26 8.06 -0.81
CA TYR A 105 4.95 6.93 0.08
C TYR A 105 6.21 6.20 0.53
N SER A 106 6.14 5.61 1.72
CA SER A 106 7.24 4.83 2.28
C SER A 106 7.21 3.39 1.75
N VAL A 107 8.38 2.81 1.57
CA VAL A 107 8.54 1.38 1.24
C VAL A 107 7.92 0.48 2.33
N SER A 108 7.95 0.91 3.60
CA SER A 108 7.30 0.21 4.71
C SER A 108 5.78 0.16 4.60
N GLU A 109 5.18 1.05 3.80
CA GLU A 109 3.72 1.12 3.59
C GLU A 109 3.29 0.43 2.29
N ILE A 110 4.12 -0.46 1.76
CA ILE A 110 3.76 -1.28 0.60
C ILE A 110 3.36 -2.68 1.07
N TYR A 111 2.13 -3.03 0.77
CA TYR A 111 1.52 -4.29 1.17
C TYR A 111 1.19 -5.16 -0.04
N GLY A 112 1.16 -6.47 0.19
CA GLY A 112 0.70 -7.46 -0.74
C GLY A 112 -0.44 -8.29 -0.16
N PHE A 113 -1.12 -9.03 -1.04
CA PHE A 113 -2.10 -10.05 -0.66
C PHE A 113 -1.54 -11.45 -0.87
N ARG A 114 -1.79 -12.34 0.08
CA ARG A 114 -1.55 -13.77 -0.08
C ARG A 114 -2.72 -14.58 0.47
N LYS A 115 -2.84 -15.80 -0.01
CA LYS A 115 -3.79 -16.75 0.57
C LYS A 115 -3.33 -17.14 1.96
N SER A 116 -4.24 -17.08 2.93
CA SER A 116 -3.93 -17.52 4.28
C SER A 116 -3.72 -19.03 4.31
N GLY A 117 -2.56 -19.47 4.78
CA GLY A 117 -2.27 -20.88 5.02
C GLY A 117 -2.97 -21.45 6.28
N LYS A 118 -3.57 -20.60 7.12
CA LYS A 118 -4.16 -21.01 8.41
C LYS A 118 -5.45 -21.83 8.30
N PHE A 119 -6.11 -21.82 7.14
CA PHE A 119 -7.43 -22.42 6.94
C PHE A 119 -7.44 -23.31 5.69
N HIS A 120 -6.46 -24.21 5.59
CA HIS A 120 -6.22 -25.04 4.40
C HIS A 120 -7.43 -25.90 4.00
N ASP A 121 -8.22 -26.36 4.98
CA ASP A 121 -9.36 -27.25 4.80
C ASP A 121 -10.71 -26.50 4.74
N ALA A 122 -10.71 -25.17 4.85
CA ALA A 122 -11.95 -24.41 4.81
C ALA A 122 -12.44 -24.24 3.36
N LYS A 123 -13.75 -24.42 3.13
CA LYS A 123 -14.39 -24.12 1.84
C LYS A 123 -14.22 -22.66 1.42
N GLN A 124 -14.05 -21.77 2.39
CA GLN A 124 -13.85 -20.33 2.18
C GLN A 124 -12.35 -20.01 2.19
N LYS A 125 -11.89 -19.34 1.14
CA LYS A 125 -10.50 -18.87 1.05
C LYS A 125 -10.38 -17.54 1.78
N TYR A 126 -9.43 -17.47 2.70
CA TYR A 126 -9.09 -16.23 3.40
C TYR A 126 -7.82 -15.64 2.80
N ASN A 127 -7.82 -14.33 2.60
CA ASN A 127 -6.63 -13.59 2.19
C ASN A 127 -6.04 -12.85 3.39
N GLU A 128 -4.73 -12.82 3.45
CA GLU A 128 -3.96 -12.01 4.40
C GLU A 128 -3.30 -10.87 3.67
N ILE A 129 -3.30 -9.71 4.31
CA ILE A 129 -2.47 -8.58 3.91
C ILE A 129 -1.14 -8.66 4.66
N TYR A 130 -0.03 -8.40 4.00
CA TYR A 130 1.30 -8.47 4.60
C TYR A 130 2.19 -7.36 4.04
N HIS A 131 3.15 -6.89 4.83
CA HIS A 131 4.18 -5.99 4.34
C HIS A 131 5.01 -6.67 3.25
N LEU A 132 5.11 -6.04 2.08
CA LEU A 132 5.86 -6.60 0.96
C LEU A 132 7.37 -6.54 1.25
N TYR A 133 7.80 -5.46 1.87
CA TYR A 133 9.17 -5.26 2.32
C TYR A 133 9.16 -5.31 3.85
N GLY A 134 9.93 -6.23 4.43
CA GLY A 134 10.01 -6.37 5.88
C GLY A 134 10.56 -5.10 6.53
N GLU A 135 10.14 -4.83 7.76
CA GLU A 135 10.79 -3.80 8.56
C GLU A 135 12.28 -4.15 8.66
N ILE A 136 13.12 -3.23 8.26
CA ILE A 136 14.54 -3.27 8.60
C ILE A 136 14.58 -2.94 10.09
N SER A 137 14.54 -3.96 10.95
CA SER A 137 14.73 -3.75 12.37
C SER A 137 16.16 -3.21 12.54
N GLU A 138 16.29 -2.01 13.08
CA GLU A 138 17.58 -1.35 13.34
C GLU A 138 18.51 -2.19 14.23
N GLU A 139 18.00 -3.25 14.86
CA GLU A 139 18.72 -4.08 15.82
C GLU A 139 19.45 -5.29 15.21
N LYS A 140 19.25 -5.62 13.95
CA LYS A 140 20.05 -6.66 13.30
C LYS A 140 21.22 -6.01 12.58
N ASN A 141 22.41 -6.14 13.16
CA ASN A 141 23.66 -5.98 12.40
C ASN A 141 23.62 -6.94 11.21
N ILE A 142 23.10 -6.47 10.10
CA ILE A 142 23.09 -7.21 8.84
C ILE A 142 24.53 -7.15 8.33
N ASN A 143 25.21 -8.29 8.37
CA ASN A 143 26.50 -8.46 7.71
C ASN A 143 26.25 -9.17 6.38
N PRO A 144 26.00 -8.44 5.29
CA PRO A 144 25.71 -9.05 4.00
C PRO A 144 26.98 -9.73 3.48
N LYS A 145 26.87 -11.01 3.11
CA LYS A 145 27.96 -11.75 2.45
C LYS A 145 28.07 -11.43 0.97
N LEU A 146 27.01 -10.90 0.38
CA LEU A 146 26.93 -10.52 -1.03
C LEU A 146 26.02 -9.31 -1.17
N VAL A 147 26.47 -8.31 -1.90
CA VAL A 147 25.67 -7.14 -2.28
C VAL A 147 25.59 -7.10 -3.81
N ILE A 148 24.37 -7.09 -4.33
CA ILE A 148 24.09 -6.98 -5.76
C ILE A 148 23.53 -5.58 -6.00
N THR A 149 24.16 -4.82 -6.89
CA THR A 149 23.71 -3.48 -7.32
C THR A 149 23.18 -3.54 -8.73
N GLU A 150 22.13 -2.76 -9.02
CA GLU A 150 21.54 -2.67 -10.35
C GLU A 150 22.46 -1.94 -11.34
N ASP A 151 23.28 -1.01 -10.85
CA ASP A 151 24.22 -0.26 -11.67
C ASP A 151 25.69 -0.57 -11.32
N SER A 152 26.57 -0.31 -12.27
CA SER A 152 28.02 -0.48 -12.12
C SER A 152 28.74 0.80 -11.67
N ASN A 153 28.00 1.90 -11.47
CA ASN A 153 28.54 3.22 -11.13
C ASN A 153 28.27 3.59 -9.67
N SER A 154 27.28 4.46 -9.44
CA SER A 154 27.05 5.09 -8.12
C SER A 154 26.69 4.07 -7.03
N GLY A 155 25.85 3.09 -7.31
CA GLY A 155 25.50 2.05 -6.36
C GLY A 155 26.67 1.15 -6.01
N PHE A 156 27.43 0.73 -7.01
CA PHE A 156 28.63 -0.07 -6.81
C PHE A 156 29.72 0.70 -6.04
N GLU A 157 30.00 1.92 -6.43
CA GLU A 157 31.01 2.77 -5.76
C GLU A 157 30.65 3.05 -4.30
N PHE A 158 29.36 3.34 -4.02
CA PHE A 158 28.89 3.56 -2.65
C PHE A 158 29.12 2.34 -1.76
N PHE A 159 28.68 1.15 -2.18
CA PHE A 159 28.85 -0.07 -1.38
C PHE A 159 30.29 -0.52 -1.27
N ASN A 160 31.10 -0.29 -2.30
CA ASN A 160 32.54 -0.58 -2.28
C ASN A 160 33.28 0.31 -1.28
N GLU A 161 32.94 1.60 -1.22
CA GLU A 161 33.53 2.52 -0.25
C GLU A 161 33.08 2.18 1.19
N MET A 162 31.81 1.86 1.41
CA MET A 162 31.33 1.40 2.72
C MET A 162 32.03 0.11 3.19
N SER A 163 32.28 -0.82 2.28
CA SER A 163 33.01 -2.06 2.58
C SER A 163 34.44 -1.77 3.03
N ARG A 164 35.13 -0.85 2.37
CA ARG A 164 36.50 -0.44 2.73
C ARG A 164 36.56 0.21 4.12
N GLN A 165 35.60 1.07 4.44
CA GLN A 165 35.55 1.78 5.72
C GLN A 165 35.26 0.86 6.92
N LYS A 166 34.55 -0.25 6.70
CA LYS A 166 34.21 -1.22 7.74
C LYS A 166 35.17 -2.42 7.84
N GLY A 167 36.29 -2.41 7.11
CA GLY A 167 37.31 -3.44 7.22
C GLY A 167 37.07 -4.71 6.37
N GLY A 168 36.34 -4.57 5.27
CA GLY A 168 36.06 -5.63 4.30
C GLY A 168 34.81 -6.45 4.68
N LEU A 169 34.02 -6.75 3.68
CA LEU A 169 32.94 -7.76 3.73
C LEU A 169 33.55 -9.14 3.59
#